data_46273281db262d12baf97342f1f24f1e
#
_entry.id   46273281db262d12baf97342f1f24f1e
#
_cell.length_a   1.000
_cell.length_b   1.000
_cell.length_c   1.000
_cell.angle_alpha   90.00
_cell.angle_beta   90.00
_cell.angle_gamma   90.00
#
_symmetry.space_group_name_H-M   'P 1'
#
loop_
_entity.id
_entity.type
_entity.pdbx_description
1 polymer ?
#
loop_
_entity_poly.entity_id
_entity_poly.type
_entity_poly.pdbx_seq_one_letter_code
_entity_poly.pdbx_strand_id
1 'polypeptide(L)'
;KFYLNYEATSYEEVAGKGVKQITFNNVDLETATHYAAEDADITLRCHNVLKEKLSKTKSLEKVLTDIDLPLIPVLSDVEQNGALVNADELKIQSNNLGQRISGLEEKAFKEAGKEFNLASTKDLRAIFFDEMDLPVIKKTPGGQPSTDESVLQDLSRDYELPKILLEHRTLAKLKSTYTDSLPEQISPVTGRVHTSYHQAVTTTGRLSSADPNLQNIPIKTEEGRMIRTAFVAPKGHKLLAIDYSQIELRIMAHLSGDK
;
A
#
# COMPACT_ATOMS: atom_id res chain seq x y z
N LYS A 1 -4.18 -24.90 -7.87
CA LYS A 1 -4.63 -26.00 -6.99
C LYS A 1 -6.15 -26.06 -6.89
N PHE A 2 -6.83 -24.98 -6.47
CA PHE A 2 -8.26 -24.97 -6.13
C PHE A 2 -9.20 -25.39 -7.27
N TYR A 3 -9.00 -24.92 -8.49
CA TYR A 3 -9.89 -25.18 -9.62
C TYR A 3 -9.50 -26.37 -10.48
N LEU A 4 -8.23 -26.71 -10.56
CA LEU A 4 -7.70 -27.76 -11.41
C LEU A 4 -7.29 -29.03 -10.64
N ASN A 5 -7.31 -28.99 -9.30
CA ASN A 5 -6.71 -30.02 -8.44
C ASN A 5 -5.26 -30.36 -8.85
N TYR A 6 -4.52 -29.33 -9.26
CA TYR A 6 -3.15 -29.41 -9.73
C TYR A 6 -2.25 -28.50 -8.89
N GLU A 7 -1.09 -28.95 -8.53
CA GLU A 7 -0.09 -28.18 -7.78
C GLU A 7 1.00 -27.72 -8.75
N ALA A 8 1.00 -26.43 -9.05
CA ALA A 8 1.97 -25.84 -9.95
C ALA A 8 3.31 -25.66 -9.25
N THR A 9 4.38 -25.73 -10.01
CA THR A 9 5.74 -25.44 -9.58
C THR A 9 5.80 -23.99 -9.08
N SER A 10 6.26 -23.78 -7.85
CA SER A 10 6.39 -22.44 -7.30
C SER A 10 7.66 -21.74 -7.80
N TYR A 11 7.65 -20.40 -7.83
CA TYR A 11 8.86 -19.62 -8.16
C TYR A 11 10.02 -19.92 -7.20
N GLU A 12 9.73 -20.19 -5.92
CA GLU A 12 10.73 -20.53 -4.92
C GLU A 12 11.41 -21.89 -5.20
N GLU A 13 10.71 -22.84 -5.82
CA GLU A 13 11.31 -24.12 -6.23
C GLU A 13 12.27 -23.96 -7.39
N VAL A 14 12.01 -22.99 -8.27
CA VAL A 14 12.82 -22.72 -9.47
C VAL A 14 14.00 -21.78 -9.18
N ALA A 15 13.76 -20.72 -8.44
CA ALA A 15 14.73 -19.64 -8.21
C ALA A 15 15.34 -19.63 -6.81
N GLY A 16 14.88 -20.50 -5.89
CA GLY A 16 15.31 -20.50 -4.50
C GLY A 16 14.56 -19.49 -3.63
N LYS A 17 14.88 -19.46 -2.32
CA LYS A 17 14.18 -18.65 -1.32
C LYS A 17 15.11 -17.80 -0.47
N GLY A 18 14.67 -16.59 -0.12
CA GLY A 18 15.37 -15.69 0.79
C GLY A 18 16.74 -15.28 0.26
N VAL A 19 17.78 -15.33 1.10
CA VAL A 19 19.14 -14.89 0.74
C VAL A 19 19.77 -15.71 -0.40
N LYS A 20 19.27 -16.93 -0.64
CA LYS A 20 19.76 -17.81 -1.71
C LYS A 20 18.94 -17.69 -2.99
N GLN A 21 17.93 -16.82 -3.02
CA GLN A 21 17.12 -16.63 -4.21
C GLN A 21 17.93 -15.95 -5.30
N ILE A 22 17.91 -16.57 -6.49
CA ILE A 22 18.50 -16.00 -7.71
C ILE A 22 17.42 -15.31 -8.56
N THR A 23 17.83 -14.42 -9.45
CA THR A 23 16.95 -13.83 -10.44
C THR A 23 16.63 -14.86 -11.55
N PHE A 24 15.44 -14.76 -12.16
CA PHE A 24 14.99 -15.76 -13.14
C PHE A 24 15.92 -15.94 -14.35
N ASN A 25 16.61 -14.88 -14.76
CA ASN A 25 17.60 -14.94 -15.83
C ASN A 25 18.86 -15.77 -15.49
N ASN A 26 19.03 -16.14 -14.22
CA ASN A 26 20.12 -17.00 -13.75
C ASN A 26 19.68 -18.45 -13.52
N VAL A 27 18.38 -18.76 -13.73
CA VAL A 27 17.87 -20.13 -13.72
C VAL A 27 18.32 -20.85 -15.00
N ASP A 28 18.66 -22.15 -14.91
CA ASP A 28 19.01 -22.90 -16.09
C ASP A 28 17.87 -22.96 -17.09
N LEU A 29 18.21 -23.03 -18.38
CA LEU A 29 17.24 -22.88 -19.46
C LEU A 29 16.18 -23.99 -19.47
N GLU A 30 16.53 -25.22 -19.11
CA GLU A 30 15.58 -26.34 -19.10
C GLU A 30 14.53 -26.15 -18.00
N THR A 31 14.96 -25.84 -16.78
CA THR A 31 14.08 -25.53 -15.64
C THR A 31 13.21 -24.32 -15.93
N ALA A 32 13.79 -23.23 -16.45
CA ALA A 32 13.04 -22.02 -16.81
C ALA A 32 12.00 -22.27 -17.90
N THR A 33 12.34 -23.10 -18.91
CA THR A 33 11.43 -23.47 -19.98
C THR A 33 10.26 -24.29 -19.45
N HIS A 34 10.53 -25.26 -18.59
CA HIS A 34 9.49 -26.10 -17.98
C HIS A 34 8.52 -25.26 -17.15
N TYR A 35 9.05 -24.39 -16.30
CA TYR A 35 8.28 -23.49 -15.46
C TYR A 35 7.38 -22.54 -16.29
N ALA A 36 7.94 -21.90 -17.30
CA ALA A 36 7.21 -20.95 -18.13
C ALA A 36 6.13 -21.66 -19.00
N ALA A 37 6.42 -22.87 -19.50
CA ALA A 37 5.46 -23.66 -20.25
C ALA A 37 4.31 -24.15 -19.36
N GLU A 38 4.62 -24.59 -18.14
CA GLU A 38 3.61 -24.97 -17.13
C GLU A 38 2.68 -23.81 -16.79
N ASP A 39 3.22 -22.61 -16.54
CA ASP A 39 2.43 -21.41 -16.25
C ASP A 39 1.45 -21.09 -17.39
N ALA A 40 1.88 -21.20 -18.64
CA ALA A 40 1.03 -20.97 -19.81
C ALA A 40 -0.10 -22.02 -19.93
N ASP A 41 0.22 -23.32 -19.78
CA ASP A 41 -0.75 -24.41 -19.84
C ASP A 41 -1.80 -24.29 -18.72
N ILE A 42 -1.34 -24.08 -17.50
CA ILE A 42 -2.23 -23.96 -16.33
C ILE A 42 -3.15 -22.75 -16.46
N THR A 43 -2.62 -21.63 -16.94
CA THR A 43 -3.43 -20.42 -17.18
C THR A 43 -4.55 -20.69 -18.17
N LEU A 44 -4.26 -21.35 -19.29
CA LEU A 44 -5.27 -21.70 -20.28
C LEU A 44 -6.31 -22.70 -19.72
N ARG A 45 -5.87 -23.71 -18.99
CA ARG A 45 -6.76 -24.68 -18.33
C ARG A 45 -7.66 -24.01 -17.27
N CYS A 46 -7.11 -23.10 -16.46
CA CYS A 46 -7.88 -22.29 -15.52
C CYS A 46 -8.92 -21.43 -16.24
N HIS A 47 -8.54 -20.77 -17.34
CA HIS A 47 -9.46 -19.98 -18.15
C HIS A 47 -10.66 -20.81 -18.60
N ASN A 48 -10.44 -22.00 -19.15
CA ASN A 48 -11.51 -22.86 -19.67
C ASN A 48 -12.49 -23.28 -18.55
N VAL A 49 -11.97 -23.71 -17.40
CA VAL A 49 -12.80 -24.11 -16.24
C VAL A 49 -13.58 -22.93 -15.67
N LEU A 50 -12.92 -21.78 -15.52
CA LEU A 50 -13.54 -20.57 -14.96
C LEU A 50 -14.59 -20.00 -15.91
N LYS A 51 -14.34 -19.99 -17.23
CA LYS A 51 -15.29 -19.55 -18.24
C LYS A 51 -16.58 -20.37 -18.21
N GLU A 52 -16.47 -21.72 -18.11
CA GLU A 52 -17.65 -22.59 -17.97
C GLU A 52 -18.44 -22.31 -16.69
N LYS A 53 -17.74 -22.08 -15.57
CA LYS A 53 -18.40 -21.72 -14.30
C LYS A 53 -19.08 -20.35 -14.39
N LEU A 54 -18.42 -19.36 -14.97
CA LEU A 54 -18.90 -17.99 -15.07
C LEU A 54 -20.13 -17.89 -15.98
N SER A 55 -20.17 -18.65 -17.08
CA SER A 55 -21.32 -18.69 -18.01
C SER A 55 -22.63 -19.13 -17.36
N LYS A 56 -22.56 -19.83 -16.22
CA LYS A 56 -23.73 -20.24 -15.42
C LYS A 56 -24.35 -19.07 -14.62
N THR A 57 -23.60 -17.95 -14.47
CA THR A 57 -24.05 -16.76 -13.73
C THR A 57 -23.95 -15.52 -14.63
N LYS A 58 -24.99 -15.28 -15.40
CA LYS A 58 -25.04 -14.21 -16.43
C LYS A 58 -24.68 -12.81 -15.91
N SER A 59 -25.01 -12.49 -14.67
CA SER A 59 -24.65 -11.20 -14.07
C SER A 59 -23.12 -11.05 -13.89
N LEU A 60 -22.43 -12.11 -13.47
CA LEU A 60 -20.97 -12.09 -13.33
C LEU A 60 -20.27 -12.12 -14.68
N GLU A 61 -20.76 -12.90 -15.63
CA GLU A 61 -20.26 -12.90 -17.00
C GLU A 61 -20.33 -11.49 -17.60
N LYS A 62 -21.44 -10.79 -17.38
CA LYS A 62 -21.62 -9.41 -17.83
C LYS A 62 -20.63 -8.43 -17.16
N VAL A 63 -20.36 -8.57 -15.88
CA VAL A 63 -19.34 -7.76 -15.20
C VAL A 63 -17.98 -7.96 -15.86
N LEU A 64 -17.58 -9.21 -16.12
CA LEU A 64 -16.31 -9.51 -16.77
C LEU A 64 -16.23 -8.89 -18.18
N THR A 65 -17.28 -9.08 -19.01
CA THR A 65 -17.26 -8.70 -20.42
C THR A 65 -17.47 -7.20 -20.64
N ASP A 66 -18.32 -6.57 -19.83
CA ASP A 66 -18.73 -5.18 -20.06
C ASP A 66 -17.94 -4.18 -19.22
N ILE A 67 -17.26 -4.64 -18.15
CA ILE A 67 -16.50 -3.78 -17.24
C ILE A 67 -15.04 -4.19 -17.16
N ASP A 68 -14.73 -5.40 -16.68
CA ASP A 68 -13.34 -5.78 -16.33
C ASP A 68 -12.44 -5.88 -17.56
N LEU A 69 -12.88 -6.57 -18.62
CA LEU A 69 -12.08 -6.71 -19.83
C LEU A 69 -11.90 -5.39 -20.59
N PRO A 70 -12.94 -4.54 -20.80
CA PRO A 70 -12.77 -3.22 -21.43
C PRO A 70 -11.90 -2.25 -20.60
N LEU A 71 -11.80 -2.44 -19.28
CA LEU A 71 -10.98 -1.59 -18.42
C LEU A 71 -9.48 -1.86 -18.59
N ILE A 72 -9.07 -3.06 -19.02
CA ILE A 72 -7.66 -3.45 -19.17
C ILE A 72 -6.87 -2.45 -20.04
N PRO A 73 -7.26 -2.14 -21.29
CA PRO A 73 -6.53 -1.19 -22.11
C PRO A 73 -6.50 0.22 -21.50
N VAL A 74 -7.57 0.64 -20.83
CA VAL A 74 -7.63 1.94 -20.15
C VAL A 74 -6.61 2.02 -19.02
N LEU A 75 -6.53 0.98 -18.17
CA LEU A 75 -5.54 0.93 -17.11
C LEU A 75 -4.12 0.85 -17.65
N SER A 76 -3.89 0.09 -18.71
CA SER A 76 -2.60 0.04 -19.39
C SER A 76 -2.15 1.43 -19.88
N ASP A 77 -3.05 2.20 -20.49
CA ASP A 77 -2.74 3.56 -20.91
C ASP A 77 -2.42 4.50 -19.74
N VAL A 78 -3.18 4.38 -18.64
CA VAL A 78 -2.94 5.17 -17.43
C VAL A 78 -1.58 4.82 -16.82
N GLU A 79 -1.25 3.54 -16.70
CA GLU A 79 0.02 3.05 -16.18
C GLU A 79 1.21 3.49 -17.03
N GLN A 80 1.09 3.40 -18.36
CA GLN A 80 2.13 3.82 -19.29
C GLN A 80 2.35 5.34 -19.28
N ASN A 81 1.28 6.13 -19.13
CA ASN A 81 1.40 7.59 -19.01
C ASN A 81 2.07 7.99 -17.69
N GLY A 82 1.79 7.31 -16.61
CA GLY A 82 2.37 7.58 -15.29
C GLY A 82 2.07 9.00 -14.77
N ALA A 83 2.61 9.31 -13.60
CA ALA A 83 2.46 10.60 -12.92
C ALA A 83 3.78 11.37 -12.88
N LEU A 84 3.75 12.66 -13.22
CA LEU A 84 4.92 13.52 -13.09
C LEU A 84 5.06 14.00 -11.65
N VAL A 85 6.22 13.75 -11.07
CA VAL A 85 6.53 14.06 -9.66
C VAL A 85 7.75 14.99 -9.61
N ASN A 86 7.65 16.05 -8.82
CA ASN A 86 8.77 16.95 -8.55
C ASN A 86 9.64 16.37 -7.42
N ALA A 87 10.76 15.75 -7.78
CA ALA A 87 11.68 15.13 -6.84
C ALA A 87 12.34 16.15 -5.89
N ASP A 88 12.64 17.36 -6.37
CA ASP A 88 13.26 18.39 -5.55
C ASP A 88 12.30 18.86 -4.44
N GLU A 89 11.03 19.03 -4.77
CA GLU A 89 9.98 19.35 -3.78
C GLU A 89 9.86 18.25 -2.73
N LEU A 90 9.82 16.97 -3.13
CA LEU A 90 9.79 15.85 -2.19
C LEU A 90 11.03 15.80 -1.31
N LYS A 91 12.20 16.14 -1.83
CA LYS A 91 13.45 16.21 -1.05
C LYS A 91 13.41 17.29 0.01
N ILE A 92 12.86 18.48 -0.31
CA ILE A 92 12.65 19.56 0.66
C ILE A 92 11.70 19.09 1.76
N GLN A 93 10.59 18.49 1.38
CA GLN A 93 9.61 17.96 2.34
C GLN A 93 10.20 16.84 3.20
N SER A 94 11.02 15.93 2.63
CA SER A 94 11.72 14.89 3.38
C SER A 94 12.63 15.46 4.45
N ASN A 95 13.39 16.52 4.14
CA ASN A 95 14.25 17.19 5.11
C ASN A 95 13.43 17.82 6.25
N ASN A 96 12.32 18.50 5.92
CA ASN A 96 11.45 19.12 6.91
C ASN A 96 10.79 18.06 7.83
N LEU A 97 10.33 16.94 7.25
CA LEU A 97 9.80 15.81 8.02
C LEU A 97 10.88 15.22 8.93
N GLY A 98 12.12 15.06 8.42
CA GLY A 98 13.24 14.57 9.20
C GLY A 98 13.54 15.43 10.43
N GLN A 99 13.56 16.75 10.29
CA GLN A 99 13.77 17.68 11.41
C GLN A 99 12.65 17.56 12.45
N ARG A 100 11.39 17.46 12.02
CA ARG A 100 10.26 17.28 12.95
C ARG A 100 10.31 15.92 13.66
N ILE A 101 10.67 14.84 12.95
CA ILE A 101 10.85 13.51 13.52
C ILE A 101 11.92 13.55 14.61
N SER A 102 13.11 14.12 14.34
CA SER A 102 14.17 14.24 15.34
C SER A 102 13.72 15.05 16.56
N GLY A 103 12.97 16.13 16.38
CA GLY A 103 12.41 16.88 17.50
C GLY A 103 11.37 16.10 18.32
N LEU A 104 10.63 15.16 17.70
CA LEU A 104 9.72 14.26 18.42
C LEU A 104 10.49 13.17 19.16
N GLU A 105 11.58 12.66 18.61
CA GLU A 105 12.47 11.71 19.27
C GLU A 105 13.06 12.31 20.55
N GLU A 106 13.60 13.54 20.48
CA GLU A 106 14.11 14.24 21.67
C GLU A 106 13.03 14.43 22.74
N LYS A 107 11.81 14.78 22.35
CA LYS A 107 10.68 14.89 23.28
C LYS A 107 10.32 13.54 23.91
N ALA A 108 10.29 12.47 23.10
CA ALA A 108 10.00 11.13 23.58
C ALA A 108 11.05 10.64 24.57
N PHE A 109 12.35 10.90 24.31
CA PHE A 109 13.43 10.57 25.23
C PHE A 109 13.35 11.35 26.54
N LYS A 110 13.01 12.62 26.48
CA LYS A 110 12.79 13.43 27.66
C LYS A 110 11.63 12.91 28.51
N GLU A 111 10.54 12.55 27.86
CA GLU A 111 9.35 12.03 28.55
C GLU A 111 9.58 10.65 29.17
N ALA A 112 10.33 9.79 28.46
CA ALA A 112 10.71 8.46 28.96
C ALA A 112 11.90 8.48 29.96
N GLY A 113 12.60 9.61 30.07
CA GLY A 113 13.81 9.74 30.89
C GLY A 113 15.05 9.01 30.36
N LYS A 114 14.99 8.47 29.15
CA LYS A 114 16.09 7.73 28.49
C LYS A 114 15.90 7.66 26.97
N GLU A 115 17.00 7.39 26.26
CA GLU A 115 16.96 7.06 24.84
C GLU A 115 16.49 5.62 24.63
N PHE A 116 15.69 5.40 23.58
CA PHE A 116 15.16 4.10 23.18
C PHE A 116 14.78 4.08 21.69
N ASN A 117 14.56 2.92 21.13
CA ASN A 117 14.10 2.83 19.73
C ASN A 117 12.56 2.97 19.65
N LEU A 118 12.08 4.11 19.13
CA LEU A 118 10.64 4.40 18.97
C LEU A 118 9.91 3.43 18.03
N ALA A 119 10.64 2.72 17.14
CA ALA A 119 10.09 1.69 16.28
C ALA A 119 10.04 0.30 16.96
N SER A 120 10.76 0.09 18.06
CA SER A 120 10.83 -1.17 18.77
C SER A 120 9.60 -1.41 19.64
N THR A 121 8.75 -2.35 19.23
CA THR A 121 7.58 -2.75 20.05
C THR A 121 7.98 -3.36 21.39
N LYS A 122 9.20 -3.91 21.51
CA LYS A 122 9.75 -4.46 22.76
C LYS A 122 10.08 -3.32 23.74
N ASP A 123 10.81 -2.31 23.27
CA ASP A 123 11.23 -1.19 24.10
C ASP A 123 10.02 -0.36 24.56
N LEU A 124 9.07 -0.13 23.64
CA LEU A 124 7.82 0.55 23.96
C LEU A 124 6.99 -0.18 25.02
N ARG A 125 6.94 -1.51 24.97
CA ARG A 125 6.25 -2.29 26.02
C ARG A 125 6.90 -2.12 27.37
N ALA A 126 8.22 -2.23 27.45
CA ALA A 126 8.95 -2.05 28.69
C ALA A 126 8.71 -0.66 29.28
N ILE A 127 8.81 0.39 28.44
CA ILE A 127 8.58 1.77 28.89
C ILE A 127 7.15 1.98 29.33
N PHE A 128 6.16 1.60 28.54
CA PHE A 128 4.76 1.88 28.84
C PHE A 128 4.24 1.11 30.05
N PHE A 129 4.49 -0.19 30.07
CA PHE A 129 3.80 -1.08 31.00
C PHE A 129 4.65 -1.49 32.21
N ASP A 130 5.99 -1.51 32.08
CA ASP A 130 6.87 -1.90 33.16
C ASP A 130 7.44 -0.67 33.92
N GLU A 131 7.69 0.46 33.25
CA GLU A 131 8.34 1.63 33.85
C GLU A 131 7.36 2.78 34.15
N MET A 132 6.43 3.08 33.21
CA MET A 132 5.43 4.15 33.37
C MET A 132 4.10 3.66 33.96
N ASP A 133 3.93 2.34 34.14
CA ASP A 133 2.74 1.69 34.72
C ASP A 133 1.43 2.10 34.00
N LEU A 134 1.48 2.24 32.66
CA LEU A 134 0.31 2.59 31.87
C LEU A 134 -0.68 1.42 31.81
N PRO A 135 -2.01 1.67 31.70
CA PRO A 135 -3.01 0.62 31.64
C PRO A 135 -2.91 -0.21 30.36
N VAL A 136 -2.96 -1.54 30.51
CA VAL A 136 -2.98 -2.48 29.38
C VAL A 136 -4.39 -2.52 28.78
N ILE A 137 -4.63 -1.80 27.69
CA ILE A 137 -5.93 -1.72 27.01
C ILE A 137 -6.20 -2.97 26.17
N LYS A 138 -5.17 -3.50 25.49
CA LYS A 138 -5.30 -4.62 24.56
C LYS A 138 -4.06 -5.51 24.62
N LYS A 139 -4.25 -6.82 24.39
CA LYS A 139 -3.16 -7.78 24.25
C LYS A 139 -3.06 -8.30 22.82
N THR A 140 -1.85 -8.64 22.40
CA THR A 140 -1.58 -9.34 21.13
C THR A 140 -2.08 -10.79 21.20
N PRO A 141 -2.23 -11.51 20.06
CA PRO A 141 -2.56 -12.93 20.08
C PRO A 141 -1.59 -13.79 20.91
N GLY A 142 -0.34 -13.35 21.05
CA GLY A 142 0.67 -13.99 21.93
C GLY A 142 0.58 -13.59 23.41
N GLY A 143 -0.48 -12.89 23.85
CA GLY A 143 -0.73 -12.53 25.25
C GLY A 143 0.05 -11.31 25.76
N GLN A 144 0.92 -10.70 24.94
CA GLN A 144 1.71 -9.53 25.32
C GLN A 144 0.89 -8.23 25.20
N PRO A 145 1.13 -7.20 26.03
CA PRO A 145 0.51 -5.89 25.87
C PRO A 145 0.74 -5.34 24.44
N SER A 146 -0.31 -4.84 23.81
CA SER A 146 -0.22 -4.26 22.46
C SER A 146 0.21 -2.79 22.52
N THR A 147 1.01 -2.36 21.54
CA THR A 147 1.36 -0.96 21.28
C THR A 147 0.92 -0.54 19.88
N ASP A 148 -0.16 -1.15 19.37
CA ASP A 148 -0.72 -0.80 18.08
C ASP A 148 -1.33 0.62 18.08
N GLU A 149 -1.69 1.10 16.89
CA GLU A 149 -2.18 2.46 16.71
C GLU A 149 -3.44 2.73 17.55
N SER A 150 -4.36 1.77 17.63
CA SER A 150 -5.60 1.94 18.43
C SER A 150 -5.31 2.11 19.91
N VAL A 151 -4.35 1.33 20.45
CA VAL A 151 -3.91 1.45 21.84
C VAL A 151 -3.24 2.79 22.10
N LEU A 152 -2.37 3.23 21.18
CA LEU A 152 -1.73 4.54 21.31
C LEU A 152 -2.75 5.67 21.25
N GLN A 153 -3.78 5.57 20.40
CA GLN A 153 -4.86 6.56 20.33
C GLN A 153 -5.64 6.68 21.62
N ASP A 154 -5.95 5.56 22.26
CA ASP A 154 -6.63 5.57 23.55
C ASP A 154 -5.74 6.15 24.66
N LEU A 155 -4.48 5.70 24.75
CA LEU A 155 -3.53 6.19 25.73
C LEU A 155 -3.16 7.67 25.52
N SER A 156 -3.17 8.18 24.29
CA SER A 156 -2.81 9.57 23.98
C SER A 156 -3.76 10.63 24.55
N ARG A 157 -4.93 10.19 25.05
CA ARG A 157 -5.89 11.10 25.73
C ARG A 157 -5.38 11.57 27.08
N ASP A 158 -4.63 10.71 27.78
CA ASP A 158 -4.21 10.93 29.16
C ASP A 158 -2.68 11.00 29.32
N TYR A 159 -1.91 10.54 28.33
CA TYR A 159 -0.45 10.42 28.39
C TYR A 159 0.23 11.07 27.19
N GLU A 160 1.30 11.85 27.44
CA GLU A 160 1.99 12.59 26.41
C GLU A 160 2.88 11.71 25.52
N LEU A 161 3.58 10.71 26.09
CA LEU A 161 4.47 9.83 25.29
C LEU A 161 3.73 9.06 24.17
N PRO A 162 2.56 8.42 24.40
CA PRO A 162 1.75 7.83 23.33
C PRO A 162 1.35 8.82 22.24
N LYS A 163 1.05 10.07 22.59
CA LYS A 163 0.70 11.12 21.63
C LYS A 163 1.89 11.52 20.75
N ILE A 164 3.07 11.69 21.33
CA ILE A 164 4.33 11.94 20.61
C ILE A 164 4.60 10.78 19.65
N LEU A 165 4.42 9.55 20.08
CA LEU A 165 4.65 8.35 19.24
C LEU A 165 3.67 8.22 18.08
N LEU A 166 2.41 8.61 18.23
CA LEU A 166 1.45 8.64 17.13
C LEU A 166 1.87 9.64 16.06
N GLU A 167 2.28 10.85 16.47
CA GLU A 167 2.78 11.86 15.53
C GLU A 167 4.07 11.38 14.86
N HIS A 168 5.03 10.87 15.63
CA HIS A 168 6.28 10.33 15.10
C HIS A 168 6.02 9.22 14.07
N ARG A 169 5.19 8.23 14.35
CA ARG A 169 4.85 7.14 13.43
C ARG A 169 4.20 7.66 12.15
N THR A 170 3.32 8.63 12.28
CA THR A 170 2.65 9.25 11.12
C THR A 170 3.67 9.94 10.22
N LEU A 171 4.55 10.78 10.77
CA LEU A 171 5.55 11.49 9.99
C LEU A 171 6.60 10.55 9.41
N ALA A 172 7.07 9.57 10.18
CA ALA A 172 8.03 8.58 9.72
C ALA A 172 7.48 7.74 8.56
N LYS A 173 6.21 7.33 8.64
CA LYS A 173 5.52 6.61 7.56
C LYS A 173 5.39 7.47 6.31
N LEU A 174 5.00 8.74 6.45
CA LEU A 174 4.88 9.66 5.31
C LEU A 174 6.24 9.88 4.64
N LYS A 175 7.27 10.10 5.45
CA LYS A 175 8.64 10.28 4.97
C LYS A 175 9.12 9.06 4.19
N SER A 176 9.10 7.88 4.80
CA SER A 176 9.62 6.67 4.19
C SER A 176 8.81 6.21 2.97
N THR A 177 7.47 6.33 3.03
CA THR A 177 6.59 5.80 1.96
C THR A 177 6.53 6.73 0.75
N TYR A 178 6.60 8.04 0.96
CA TYR A 178 6.38 9.00 -0.12
C TYR A 178 7.60 9.89 -0.42
N THR A 179 8.08 10.66 0.56
CA THR A 179 9.09 11.67 0.24
C THR A 179 10.47 11.09 -0.05
N ASP A 180 10.81 9.94 0.53
CA ASP A 180 12.07 9.24 0.25
C ASP A 180 11.91 8.24 -0.92
N SER A 181 10.82 7.48 -0.94
CA SER A 181 10.65 6.37 -1.88
C SER A 181 10.21 6.81 -3.29
N LEU A 182 9.31 7.80 -3.43
CA LEU A 182 8.81 8.21 -4.76
C LEU A 182 9.90 8.74 -5.70
N PRO A 183 10.88 9.55 -5.26
CA PRO A 183 11.97 9.98 -6.13
C PRO A 183 12.77 8.84 -6.73
N GLU A 184 12.98 7.75 -5.97
CA GLU A 184 13.73 6.57 -6.40
C GLU A 184 12.95 5.73 -7.45
N GLN A 185 11.62 5.91 -7.50
CA GLN A 185 10.74 5.20 -8.42
C GLN A 185 10.44 5.98 -9.70
N ILE A 186 11.05 7.14 -9.89
CA ILE A 186 10.95 7.89 -11.14
C ILE A 186 11.71 7.13 -12.22
N SER A 187 11.01 6.70 -13.25
CA SER A 187 11.61 6.02 -14.39
C SER A 187 12.64 6.93 -15.10
N PRO A 188 13.88 6.52 -15.29
CA PRO A 188 14.87 7.31 -16.02
C PRO A 188 14.52 7.48 -17.50
N VAL A 189 13.62 6.66 -18.04
CA VAL A 189 13.20 6.70 -19.43
C VAL A 189 12.10 7.74 -19.66
N THR A 190 11.10 7.76 -18.77
CA THR A 190 9.91 8.63 -18.91
C THR A 190 9.96 9.88 -18.05
N GLY A 191 10.79 9.91 -17.00
CA GLY A 191 10.81 10.95 -15.99
C GLY A 191 9.57 10.95 -15.09
N ARG A 192 8.81 9.84 -15.07
CA ARG A 192 7.53 9.72 -14.37
C ARG A 192 7.51 8.52 -13.43
N VAL A 193 6.63 8.55 -12.47
CA VAL A 193 6.31 7.40 -11.61
C VAL A 193 5.17 6.62 -12.26
N HIS A 194 5.35 5.31 -12.37
CA HIS A 194 4.37 4.39 -12.95
C HIS A 194 3.91 3.42 -11.87
N THR A 195 2.64 3.51 -11.49
CA THR A 195 2.00 2.55 -10.58
C THR A 195 1.38 1.41 -11.38
N SER A 196 1.15 0.28 -10.75
CA SER A 196 0.35 -0.82 -11.30
C SER A 196 -1.04 -0.83 -10.67
N TYR A 197 -2.10 -0.91 -11.48
CA TYR A 197 -3.47 -1.02 -11.02
C TYR A 197 -3.96 -2.47 -11.08
N HIS A 198 -4.45 -2.99 -9.98
CA HIS A 198 -4.96 -4.35 -9.88
C HIS A 198 -6.49 -4.37 -9.78
N GLN A 199 -7.11 -5.11 -10.69
CA GLN A 199 -8.52 -5.44 -10.66
C GLN A 199 -8.76 -6.68 -9.79
N ALA A 200 -9.98 -6.85 -9.25
CA ALA A 200 -10.43 -8.03 -8.53
C ALA A 200 -9.59 -8.42 -7.29
N VAL A 201 -8.83 -7.50 -6.71
CA VAL A 201 -8.04 -7.72 -5.48
C VAL A 201 -8.85 -7.35 -4.23
N THR A 202 -9.63 -6.26 -4.30
CA THR A 202 -10.45 -5.81 -3.17
C THR A 202 -11.81 -6.53 -3.16
N THR A 203 -12.34 -6.82 -1.97
CA THR A 203 -13.68 -7.42 -1.82
C THR A 203 -14.82 -6.51 -2.25
N THR A 204 -14.54 -5.21 -2.39
CA THR A 204 -15.53 -4.18 -2.76
C THR A 204 -15.58 -3.89 -4.26
N GLY A 205 -14.73 -4.52 -5.08
CA GLY A 205 -14.60 -4.22 -6.51
C GLY A 205 -13.85 -2.91 -6.83
N ARG A 206 -13.26 -2.24 -5.82
CA ARG A 206 -12.36 -1.10 -6.08
C ARG A 206 -11.04 -1.58 -6.68
N LEU A 207 -10.39 -0.73 -7.47
CA LEU A 207 -8.99 -0.95 -7.86
C LEU A 207 -8.08 -0.81 -6.65
N SER A 208 -6.97 -1.54 -6.66
CA SER A 208 -5.83 -1.27 -5.79
C SER A 208 -4.64 -0.81 -6.64
N SER A 209 -3.75 0.00 -6.07
CA SER A 209 -2.52 0.39 -6.74
C SER A 209 -1.30 -0.08 -5.94
N ALA A 210 -0.25 -0.48 -6.66
CA ALA A 210 1.00 -0.98 -6.07
C ALA A 210 2.21 -0.47 -6.88
N ASP A 211 3.35 -0.47 -6.26
CA ASP A 211 4.67 -0.21 -6.82
C ASP A 211 4.79 1.09 -7.65
N PRO A 212 4.45 2.27 -7.05
CA PRO A 212 4.02 2.57 -5.70
C PRO A 212 2.50 2.61 -5.51
N ASN A 213 2.03 2.45 -4.26
CA ASN A 213 0.62 2.70 -3.95
C ASN A 213 0.33 4.21 -3.91
N LEU A 214 -0.27 4.74 -4.98
CA LEU A 214 -0.64 6.16 -5.10
C LEU A 214 -2.05 6.47 -4.57
N GLN A 215 -2.87 5.46 -4.28
CA GLN A 215 -4.23 5.66 -3.77
C GLN A 215 -4.28 6.02 -2.28
N ASN A 216 -3.21 5.73 -1.53
CA ASN A 216 -3.16 5.93 -0.09
C ASN A 216 -2.46 7.24 0.33
N ILE A 217 -2.20 8.17 -0.59
CA ILE A 217 -1.63 9.47 -0.25
C ILE A 217 -2.65 10.24 0.61
N PRO A 218 -2.32 10.62 1.85
CA PRO A 218 -3.25 11.27 2.74
C PRO A 218 -3.75 12.61 2.19
N ILE A 219 -5.00 12.96 2.52
CA ILE A 219 -5.61 14.24 2.14
C ILE A 219 -6.05 15.08 3.34
N LYS A 220 -6.26 14.43 4.49
CA LYS A 220 -6.80 15.09 5.68
C LYS A 220 -5.76 15.89 6.44
N THR A 221 -4.53 15.42 6.48
CA THR A 221 -3.41 16.09 7.19
C THR A 221 -2.73 17.12 6.30
N GLU A 222 -2.07 18.11 6.91
CA GLU A 222 -1.30 19.12 6.20
C GLU A 222 -0.14 18.48 5.43
N GLU A 223 0.60 17.58 6.07
CA GLU A 223 1.73 16.86 5.47
C GLU A 223 1.29 16.03 4.26
N GLY A 224 0.13 15.34 4.34
CA GLY A 224 -0.42 14.61 3.22
C GLY A 224 -0.78 15.53 2.05
N ARG A 225 -1.34 16.71 2.33
CA ARG A 225 -1.60 17.72 1.30
C ARG A 225 -0.32 18.24 0.67
N MET A 226 0.75 18.44 1.47
CA MET A 226 2.06 18.86 0.96
C MET A 226 2.64 17.82 0.00
N ILE A 227 2.56 16.54 0.31
CA ILE A 227 3.00 15.46 -0.61
C ILE A 227 2.28 15.56 -1.95
N ARG A 228 0.99 15.87 -1.94
CA ARG A 228 0.21 16.04 -3.18
C ARG A 228 0.67 17.21 -4.05
N THR A 229 1.25 18.27 -3.46
CA THR A 229 1.78 19.40 -4.25
C THR A 229 2.99 19.01 -5.11
N ALA A 230 3.68 17.92 -4.78
CA ALA A 230 4.76 17.38 -5.59
C ALA A 230 4.29 16.71 -6.89
N PHE A 231 3.00 16.35 -7.00
CA PHE A 231 2.43 15.86 -8.25
C PHE A 231 2.07 17.06 -9.13
N VAL A 232 2.74 17.18 -10.26
CA VAL A 232 2.68 18.37 -11.11
C VAL A 232 2.25 18.03 -12.54
N ALA A 233 1.74 19.02 -13.25
CA ALA A 233 1.50 18.90 -14.70
C ALA A 233 2.75 19.30 -15.49
N PRO A 234 2.99 18.74 -16.67
CA PRO A 234 4.01 19.21 -17.59
C PRO A 234 3.79 20.68 -17.97
N LYS A 235 4.86 21.36 -18.41
CA LYS A 235 4.76 22.76 -18.87
C LYS A 235 3.66 22.92 -19.94
N GLY A 236 2.80 23.88 -19.74
CA GLY A 236 1.67 24.16 -20.64
C GLY A 236 0.43 23.30 -20.39
N HIS A 237 0.47 22.40 -19.41
CA HIS A 237 -0.66 21.56 -18.99
C HIS A 237 -1.15 21.94 -17.59
N LYS A 238 -2.31 21.43 -17.23
CA LYS A 238 -2.91 21.58 -15.90
C LYS A 238 -3.35 20.21 -15.36
N LEU A 239 -3.28 20.01 -14.06
CA LEU A 239 -3.95 18.89 -13.41
C LEU A 239 -5.44 19.20 -13.34
N LEU A 240 -6.25 18.26 -13.81
CA LEU A 240 -7.71 18.30 -13.68
C LEU A 240 -8.14 17.20 -12.74
N ALA A 241 -8.82 17.56 -11.66
CA ALA A 241 -9.42 16.61 -10.73
C ALA A 241 -10.94 16.72 -10.80
N ILE A 242 -11.59 15.61 -11.18
CA ILE A 242 -13.04 15.49 -11.22
C ILE A 242 -13.42 14.27 -10.40
N ASP A 243 -14.26 14.46 -9.40
CA ASP A 243 -14.70 13.39 -8.49
C ASP A 243 -16.22 13.44 -8.31
N TYR A 244 -16.83 12.27 -8.12
CA TYR A 244 -18.25 12.15 -7.81
C TYR A 244 -18.51 12.51 -6.34
N SER A 245 -19.19 13.64 -6.10
CA SER A 245 -19.51 14.06 -4.74
C SER A 245 -20.48 13.07 -4.07
N GLN A 246 -20.04 12.50 -2.95
CA GLN A 246 -20.84 11.60 -2.09
C GLN A 246 -21.49 10.44 -2.84
N ILE A 247 -20.76 9.80 -3.76
CA ILE A 247 -21.31 8.77 -4.64
C ILE A 247 -21.87 7.58 -3.87
N GLU A 248 -21.22 7.16 -2.78
CA GLU A 248 -21.67 6.04 -1.96
C GLU A 248 -23.04 6.34 -1.33
N LEU A 249 -23.25 7.55 -0.81
CA LEU A 249 -24.55 7.94 -0.25
C LEU A 249 -25.64 8.01 -1.32
N ARG A 250 -25.30 8.46 -2.53
CA ARG A 250 -26.25 8.49 -3.66
C ARG A 250 -26.65 7.09 -4.10
N ILE A 251 -25.67 6.16 -4.15
CA ILE A 251 -25.93 4.75 -4.45
C ILE A 251 -26.80 4.12 -3.34
N MET A 252 -26.50 4.38 -2.07
CA MET A 252 -27.30 3.89 -0.94
C MET A 252 -28.75 4.41 -1.00
N ALA A 253 -28.94 5.70 -1.25
CA ALA A 253 -30.28 6.28 -1.41
C ALA A 253 -31.05 5.64 -2.58
N HIS A 254 -30.35 5.41 -3.71
CA HIS A 254 -30.95 4.74 -4.86
C HIS A 254 -31.37 3.30 -4.56
N LEU A 255 -30.53 2.52 -3.89
CA LEU A 255 -30.79 1.11 -3.57
C LEU A 255 -31.83 0.95 -2.47
N SER A 256 -31.88 1.84 -1.47
CA SER A 256 -32.85 1.81 -0.37
C SER A 256 -34.19 2.40 -0.74
N GLY A 257 -34.25 3.19 -1.81
CA GLY A 257 -35.43 3.99 -2.17
C GLY A 257 -35.69 5.17 -1.21
N ASP A 258 -34.72 5.49 -0.33
CA ASP A 258 -34.77 6.65 0.57
C ASP A 258 -34.65 7.96 -0.24
N LYS A 259 -35.41 9.00 0.17
CA LYS A 259 -35.47 10.28 -0.56
C LYS A 259 -34.67 11.38 0.12
#